data_805e87029f78fa0e5a4b7cbfddb2bd8d
#
_entry.id   805e87029f78fa0e5a4b7cbfddb2bd8d
#
_cell.length_a   1.000
_cell.length_b   1.000
_cell.length_c   1.000
_cell.angle_alpha   90.00
_cell.angle_beta   90.00
_cell.angle_gamma   90.00
#
_symmetry.space_group_name_H-M   'P 1'
#
loop_
_entity.id
_entity.type
_entity.pdbx_description
1 polymer ?
#
loop_
_entity_poly.entity_id
_entity_poly.type
_entity_poly.pdbx_seq_one_letter_code
_entity_poly.pdbx_strand_id
1 'polypeptide(L)'
;MTPPGPTPAAADASDERPAAGTRSTLADRVYARLKDELHDFLLIAGDRFNEVETAHRLGVSRTPLREALFRLRNEGFLEVESKAGWSVRQIDFDKLDELYDLRVVLELVSVERLCALAGAPPELIALREFWLAGPTERARDPLVVGQADEAFHGALVMAAGNREISRVHREVTERIRIVRRLDFTRAERIEATYDEHSAILQAIGSREAALAGQRLRQHIEHSRQAVHRITLHALQAARSRQARCMG
;
A
#
# COMPACT_ATOMS: atom_id res chain seq x y z
N MET A 1 -9.10 -49.97 -62.05
CA MET A 1 -9.61 -50.05 -60.66
C MET A 1 -8.63 -49.33 -59.73
N THR A 2 -8.96 -48.09 -59.41
CA THR A 2 -8.16 -47.22 -58.54
C THR A 2 -8.78 -47.23 -57.15
N PRO A 3 -8.05 -47.42 -56.05
CA PRO A 3 -8.60 -47.40 -54.73
C PRO A 3 -8.95 -45.98 -54.25
N PRO A 4 -9.94 -45.81 -53.36
CA PRO A 4 -10.39 -44.51 -52.88
C PRO A 4 -9.40 -43.95 -51.85
N GLY A 5 -9.19 -42.60 -51.92
CA GLY A 5 -8.35 -41.86 -51.02
C GLY A 5 -8.95 -41.68 -49.62
N PRO A 6 -8.15 -41.34 -48.62
CA PRO A 6 -8.57 -41.23 -47.23
C PRO A 6 -9.43 -39.96 -46.97
N THR A 7 -10.43 -40.14 -46.12
CA THR A 7 -11.31 -39.12 -45.54
C THR A 7 -10.54 -38.19 -44.63
N PRO A 8 -10.77 -36.87 -44.64
CA PRO A 8 -10.14 -35.93 -43.72
C PRO A 8 -10.74 -36.10 -42.30
N ALA A 9 -9.84 -36.22 -41.31
CA ALA A 9 -10.16 -36.24 -39.89
C ALA A 9 -10.75 -34.90 -39.44
N ALA A 10 -11.79 -35.00 -38.62
CA ALA A 10 -12.44 -33.84 -37.98
C ALA A 10 -11.45 -33.13 -37.05
N ALA A 11 -11.36 -31.82 -37.23
CA ALA A 11 -10.63 -30.95 -36.32
C ALA A 11 -11.34 -30.92 -34.95
N ASP A 12 -10.61 -31.31 -33.94
CA ASP A 12 -10.98 -31.20 -32.54
C ASP A 12 -10.97 -29.72 -32.13
N ALA A 13 -12.18 -29.17 -31.97
CA ALA A 13 -12.34 -27.80 -31.45
C ALA A 13 -12.08 -27.85 -29.93
N SER A 14 -10.83 -27.59 -29.55
CA SER A 14 -10.46 -27.36 -28.17
C SER A 14 -11.22 -26.15 -27.63
N ASP A 15 -12.18 -26.43 -26.77
CA ASP A 15 -12.97 -25.51 -25.94
C ASP A 15 -12.04 -24.73 -25.00
N GLU A 16 -11.45 -23.61 -25.46
CA GLU A 16 -10.77 -22.65 -24.62
C GLU A 16 -11.81 -21.93 -23.75
N ARG A 17 -12.11 -22.48 -22.59
CA ARG A 17 -12.82 -21.75 -21.54
C ARG A 17 -11.95 -20.57 -21.11
N PRO A 18 -12.45 -19.34 -21.18
CA PRO A 18 -11.72 -18.19 -20.65
C PRO A 18 -11.53 -18.38 -19.15
N ALA A 19 -10.31 -18.21 -18.69
CA ALA A 19 -9.94 -18.25 -17.28
C ALA A 19 -10.89 -17.32 -16.48
N ALA A 20 -11.65 -17.92 -15.57
CA ALA A 20 -12.60 -17.23 -14.71
C ALA A 20 -11.82 -16.23 -13.84
N GLY A 21 -11.86 -14.96 -14.19
CA GLY A 21 -11.43 -13.89 -13.30
C GLY A 21 -12.16 -14.06 -11.98
N THR A 22 -11.43 -14.19 -10.89
CA THR A 22 -11.94 -14.40 -9.53
C THR A 22 -12.88 -13.24 -9.20
N ARG A 23 -14.19 -13.46 -9.27
CA ARG A 23 -15.18 -12.44 -8.90
C ARG A 23 -14.99 -12.13 -7.43
N SER A 24 -14.66 -10.86 -7.12
CA SER A 24 -14.58 -10.38 -5.74
C SER A 24 -15.87 -10.73 -4.98
N THR A 25 -15.72 -11.44 -3.87
CA THR A 25 -16.86 -11.82 -3.01
C THR A 25 -17.46 -10.58 -2.32
N LEU A 26 -18.66 -10.73 -1.75
CA LEU A 26 -19.23 -9.67 -0.95
C LEU A 26 -18.37 -9.38 0.29
N ALA A 27 -17.76 -10.39 0.88
CA ALA A 27 -16.83 -10.24 1.99
C ALA A 27 -15.55 -9.47 1.59
N ASP A 28 -15.03 -9.71 0.38
CA ASP A 28 -13.88 -8.94 -0.14
C ASP A 28 -14.20 -7.45 -0.31
N ARG A 29 -15.39 -7.14 -0.82
CA ARG A 29 -15.83 -5.74 -0.96
C ARG A 29 -16.01 -5.04 0.38
N VAL A 30 -16.61 -5.73 1.36
CA VAL A 30 -16.78 -5.22 2.72
C VAL A 30 -15.43 -5.01 3.39
N TYR A 31 -14.52 -5.96 3.24
CA TYR A 31 -13.15 -5.85 3.74
C TYR A 31 -12.42 -4.63 3.15
N ALA A 32 -12.44 -4.48 1.81
CA ALA A 32 -11.82 -3.34 1.15
C ALA A 32 -12.40 -2.02 1.65
N ARG A 33 -13.73 -1.90 1.74
CA ARG A 33 -14.38 -0.69 2.22
C ARG A 33 -14.04 -0.34 3.67
N LEU A 34 -14.03 -1.32 4.59
CA LEU A 34 -13.63 -1.07 5.97
C LEU A 34 -12.14 -0.70 6.08
N LYS A 35 -11.31 -1.29 5.25
CA LYS A 35 -9.88 -0.98 5.18
C LYS A 35 -9.65 0.44 4.67
N ASP A 36 -10.43 0.89 3.68
CA ASP A 36 -10.40 2.27 3.21
C ASP A 36 -10.88 3.25 4.30
N GLU A 37 -11.95 2.91 5.05
CA GLU A 37 -12.43 3.72 6.18
C GLU A 37 -11.35 3.89 7.28
N LEU A 38 -10.53 2.86 7.53
CA LEU A 38 -9.37 2.95 8.42
C LEU A 38 -8.26 3.84 7.83
N HIS A 39 -7.95 3.67 6.56
CA HIS A 39 -6.90 4.44 5.88
C HIS A 39 -7.29 5.91 5.70
N ASP A 40 -8.57 6.21 5.53
CA ASP A 40 -9.09 7.57 5.35
C ASP A 40 -9.51 8.24 6.67
N PHE A 41 -9.13 7.66 7.80
CA PHE A 41 -9.39 8.18 9.15
C PHE A 41 -10.88 8.32 9.50
N LEU A 42 -11.77 7.63 8.81
CA LEU A 42 -13.18 7.53 9.18
C LEU A 42 -13.38 6.63 10.40
N LEU A 43 -12.51 5.62 10.53
CA LEU A 43 -12.31 4.81 11.73
C LEU A 43 -10.89 5.05 12.25
N ILE A 44 -10.75 5.49 13.49
CA ILE A 44 -9.43 5.81 14.10
C ILE A 44 -9.17 4.94 15.34
N ALA A 45 -7.91 4.86 15.74
CA ALA A 45 -7.47 4.12 16.92
C ALA A 45 -8.33 4.43 18.15
N GLY A 46 -8.90 3.39 18.76
CA GLY A 46 -9.80 3.48 19.91
C GLY A 46 -11.29 3.60 19.57
N ASP A 47 -11.68 3.80 18.31
CA ASP A 47 -13.10 3.78 17.91
C ASP A 47 -13.71 2.40 18.16
N ARG A 48 -14.95 2.39 18.67
CA ARG A 48 -15.73 1.19 18.95
C ARG A 48 -16.98 1.14 18.10
N PHE A 49 -17.31 -0.04 17.62
CA PHE A 49 -18.51 -0.27 16.82
C PHE A 49 -19.05 -1.70 17.00
N ASN A 50 -20.29 -1.93 16.59
CA ASN A 50 -20.90 -3.24 16.67
C ASN A 50 -21.28 -3.79 15.28
N GLU A 51 -21.43 -5.12 15.19
CA GLU A 51 -21.72 -5.81 13.93
C GLU A 51 -23.09 -5.41 13.35
N VAL A 52 -24.10 -5.15 14.18
CA VAL A 52 -25.47 -4.90 13.71
C VAL A 52 -25.56 -3.55 13.01
N GLU A 53 -25.07 -2.49 13.67
CA GLU A 53 -25.04 -1.14 13.12
C GLU A 53 -24.15 -1.06 11.87
N THR A 54 -22.98 -1.71 11.92
CA THR A 54 -22.05 -1.71 10.78
C THR A 54 -22.63 -2.46 9.58
N ALA A 55 -23.28 -3.62 9.79
CA ALA A 55 -23.94 -4.36 8.72
C ALA A 55 -25.07 -3.53 8.08
N HIS A 56 -25.87 -2.86 8.91
CA HIS A 56 -26.93 -1.97 8.42
C HIS A 56 -26.36 -0.80 7.61
N ARG A 57 -25.35 -0.11 8.14
CA ARG A 57 -24.66 1.02 7.47
C ARG A 57 -24.06 0.62 6.12
N LEU A 58 -23.49 -0.59 6.03
CA LEU A 58 -22.87 -1.11 4.80
C LEU A 58 -23.87 -1.78 3.85
N GLY A 59 -25.12 -1.97 4.25
CA GLY A 59 -26.14 -2.62 3.44
C GLY A 59 -25.88 -4.11 3.20
N VAL A 60 -25.28 -4.82 4.18
CA VAL A 60 -24.91 -6.24 4.05
C VAL A 60 -25.45 -7.07 5.22
N SER A 61 -25.49 -8.40 5.06
CA SER A 61 -25.74 -9.31 6.17
C SER A 61 -24.51 -9.44 7.08
N ARG A 62 -24.70 -9.98 8.29
CA ARG A 62 -23.64 -10.14 9.28
C ARG A 62 -22.55 -11.12 8.86
N THR A 63 -22.86 -12.11 8.03
CA THR A 63 -21.89 -13.14 7.62
C THR A 63 -20.70 -12.57 6.85
N PRO A 64 -20.86 -11.88 5.70
CA PRO A 64 -19.74 -11.28 4.98
C PRO A 64 -19.05 -10.17 5.80
N LEU A 65 -19.78 -9.46 6.66
CA LEU A 65 -19.19 -8.49 7.57
C LEU A 65 -18.22 -9.15 8.56
N ARG A 66 -18.67 -10.23 9.24
CA ARG A 66 -17.81 -10.95 10.19
C ARG A 66 -16.55 -11.52 9.56
N GLU A 67 -16.67 -12.06 8.36
CA GLU A 67 -15.51 -12.53 7.61
C GLU A 67 -14.50 -11.39 7.36
N ALA A 68 -14.96 -10.24 6.90
CA ALA A 68 -14.14 -9.05 6.71
C ALA A 68 -13.49 -8.55 8.01
N LEU A 69 -14.27 -8.50 9.11
CA LEU A 69 -13.77 -8.06 10.42
C LEU A 69 -12.72 -9.02 10.98
N PHE A 70 -12.89 -10.33 10.83
CA PHE A 70 -11.87 -11.29 11.24
C PHE A 70 -10.58 -11.19 10.44
N ARG A 71 -10.65 -10.87 9.14
CA ARG A 71 -9.47 -10.60 8.31
C ARG A 71 -8.73 -9.38 8.83
N LEU A 72 -9.43 -8.25 9.05
CA LEU A 72 -8.84 -7.02 9.60
C LEU A 72 -8.24 -7.22 10.99
N ARG A 73 -8.86 -8.07 11.83
CA ARG A 73 -8.30 -8.46 13.12
C ARG A 73 -6.99 -9.24 12.96
N ASN A 74 -6.95 -10.21 12.06
CA ASN A 74 -5.75 -11.03 11.81
C ASN A 74 -4.59 -10.19 11.24
N GLU A 75 -4.91 -9.13 10.50
CA GLU A 75 -3.95 -8.14 10.03
C GLU A 75 -3.53 -7.13 11.12
N GLY A 76 -4.21 -7.14 12.28
CA GLY A 76 -3.86 -6.30 13.42
C GLY A 76 -4.50 -4.91 13.43
N PHE A 77 -5.49 -4.64 12.58
CA PHE A 77 -6.23 -3.37 12.55
C PHE A 77 -7.31 -3.30 13.62
N LEU A 78 -7.96 -4.43 13.90
CA LEU A 78 -9.09 -4.50 14.82
C LEU A 78 -8.82 -5.48 15.96
N GLU A 79 -9.55 -5.31 17.04
CA GLU A 79 -9.64 -6.26 18.15
C GLU A 79 -11.08 -6.49 18.57
N VAL A 80 -11.34 -7.66 19.15
CA VAL A 80 -12.67 -8.03 19.63
C VAL A 80 -12.85 -7.51 21.04
N GLU A 81 -13.90 -6.72 21.23
CA GLU A 81 -14.34 -6.29 22.53
C GLU A 81 -15.34 -7.32 23.14
N SER A 82 -15.50 -7.27 24.45
CA SER A 82 -16.51 -8.10 25.12
C SER A 82 -17.93 -7.80 24.60
N LYS A 83 -18.79 -8.81 24.48
CA LYS A 83 -20.21 -8.70 24.04
C LYS A 83 -20.42 -8.35 22.56
N ALA A 84 -19.66 -8.99 21.66
CA ALA A 84 -19.78 -8.87 20.20
C ALA A 84 -19.55 -7.45 19.65
N GLY A 85 -18.74 -6.66 20.34
CA GLY A 85 -18.21 -5.39 19.85
C GLY A 85 -16.84 -5.55 19.22
N TRP A 86 -16.45 -4.52 18.49
CA TRP A 86 -15.15 -4.38 17.84
C TRP A 86 -14.56 -3.02 18.17
N SER A 87 -13.21 -2.96 18.27
CA SER A 87 -12.52 -1.69 18.38
C SER A 87 -11.36 -1.61 17.38
N VAL A 88 -11.06 -0.40 16.94
CA VAL A 88 -9.84 -0.13 16.18
C VAL A 88 -8.66 -0.16 17.13
N ARG A 89 -7.67 -0.98 16.80
CA ARG A 89 -6.50 -1.19 17.63
C ARG A 89 -5.73 0.11 17.84
N GLN A 90 -5.20 0.28 19.05
CA GLN A 90 -4.28 1.37 19.34
C GLN A 90 -3.00 1.24 18.51
N ILE A 91 -2.40 2.39 18.15
CA ILE A 91 -1.11 2.41 17.47
C ILE A 91 -0.05 1.92 18.45
N ASP A 92 0.59 0.83 18.10
CA ASP A 92 1.72 0.24 18.83
C ASP A 92 3.01 0.79 18.20
N PHE A 93 3.64 1.76 18.84
CA PHE A 93 4.83 2.44 18.32
C PHE A 93 6.05 1.52 18.32
N ASP A 94 6.21 0.62 19.30
CA ASP A 94 7.33 -0.33 19.34
C ASP A 94 7.24 -1.27 18.13
N LYS A 95 6.05 -1.76 17.85
CA LYS A 95 5.80 -2.59 16.66
C LYS A 95 5.97 -1.84 15.35
N LEU A 96 5.64 -0.55 15.31
CA LEU A 96 5.91 0.27 14.15
C LEU A 96 7.41 0.41 13.90
N ASP A 97 8.21 0.61 14.93
CA ASP A 97 9.67 0.68 14.82
C ASP A 97 10.27 -0.60 14.25
N GLU A 98 9.82 -1.77 14.74
CA GLU A 98 10.23 -3.06 14.16
C GLU A 98 9.87 -3.19 12.68
N LEU A 99 8.69 -2.69 12.26
CA LEU A 99 8.27 -2.68 10.86
C LEU A 99 9.11 -1.72 10.00
N TYR A 100 9.48 -0.56 10.54
CA TYR A 100 10.37 0.39 9.87
C TYR A 100 11.79 -0.19 9.72
N ASP A 101 12.32 -0.89 10.73
CA ASP A 101 13.60 -1.58 10.63
C ASP A 101 13.59 -2.65 9.53
N LEU A 102 12.53 -3.48 9.49
CA LEU A 102 12.36 -4.48 8.44
C LEU A 102 12.24 -3.83 7.06
N ARG A 103 11.50 -2.74 6.93
CA ARG A 103 11.37 -1.97 5.71
C ARG A 103 12.73 -1.48 5.20
N VAL A 104 13.54 -0.90 6.09
CA VAL A 104 14.91 -0.45 5.76
C VAL A 104 15.74 -1.59 5.18
N VAL A 105 15.73 -2.77 5.82
CA VAL A 105 16.50 -3.93 5.34
C VAL A 105 16.05 -4.37 3.95
N LEU A 106 14.74 -4.50 3.72
CA LEU A 106 14.18 -4.95 2.45
C LEU A 106 14.46 -3.98 1.31
N GLU A 107 14.30 -2.68 1.57
CA GLU A 107 14.48 -1.64 0.57
C GLU A 107 15.97 -1.39 0.25
N LEU A 108 16.87 -1.44 1.24
CA LEU A 108 18.30 -1.29 0.99
C LEU A 108 18.86 -2.39 0.09
N VAL A 109 18.52 -3.66 0.37
CA VAL A 109 18.90 -4.79 -0.49
C VAL A 109 18.34 -4.61 -1.91
N SER A 110 17.14 -4.06 -2.03
CA SER A 110 16.52 -3.82 -3.33
C SER A 110 17.25 -2.72 -4.10
N VAL A 111 17.57 -1.59 -3.47
CA VAL A 111 18.32 -0.49 -4.09
C VAL A 111 19.73 -0.91 -4.50
N GLU A 112 20.42 -1.69 -3.67
CA GLU A 112 21.74 -2.25 -4.04
C GLU A 112 21.66 -3.09 -5.32
N ARG A 113 20.64 -3.97 -5.44
CA ARG A 113 20.42 -4.76 -6.66
C ARG A 113 20.08 -3.89 -7.86
N LEU A 114 19.25 -2.85 -7.70
CA LEU A 114 18.92 -1.92 -8.78
C LEU A 114 20.16 -1.21 -9.33
N CYS A 115 21.06 -0.76 -8.46
CA CYS A 115 22.31 -0.13 -8.87
C CYS A 115 23.26 -1.09 -9.61
N ALA A 116 23.14 -2.39 -9.39
CA ALA A 116 23.94 -3.42 -10.07
C ALA A 116 23.39 -3.81 -11.46
N LEU A 117 22.14 -3.43 -11.80
CA LEU A 117 21.54 -3.76 -13.09
C LEU A 117 22.22 -3.03 -14.24
N ALA A 118 22.34 -3.69 -15.40
CA ALA A 118 22.93 -3.10 -16.61
C ALA A 118 22.10 -1.95 -17.21
N GLY A 119 20.79 -1.91 -16.98
CA GLY A 119 19.86 -0.89 -17.49
C GLY A 119 18.82 -0.49 -16.43
N ALA A 120 18.14 0.64 -16.65
CA ALA A 120 17.06 1.06 -15.79
C ALA A 120 15.79 0.24 -16.07
N PRO A 121 15.20 -0.42 -15.07
CA PRO A 121 13.90 -1.08 -15.22
C PRO A 121 12.79 -0.10 -15.63
N PRO A 122 11.80 -0.54 -16.45
CA PRO A 122 10.69 0.32 -16.89
C PRO A 122 9.92 0.97 -15.74
N GLU A 123 9.81 0.29 -14.61
CA GLU A 123 9.13 0.77 -13.41
C GLU A 123 9.77 2.07 -12.87
N LEU A 124 11.08 2.23 -13.03
CA LEU A 124 11.79 3.45 -12.59
C LEU A 124 11.55 4.63 -13.52
N ILE A 125 11.16 4.42 -14.77
CA ILE A 125 10.86 5.50 -15.72
C ILE A 125 9.61 6.27 -15.24
N ALA A 126 8.53 5.58 -14.95
CA ALA A 126 7.29 6.20 -14.43
C ALA A 126 7.52 6.94 -13.10
N LEU A 127 8.36 6.37 -12.21
CA LEU A 127 8.73 7.06 -10.96
C LEU A 127 9.47 8.37 -11.22
N ARG A 128 10.36 8.40 -12.21
CA ARG A 128 11.11 9.60 -12.57
C ARG A 128 10.21 10.71 -13.11
N GLU A 129 9.21 10.37 -13.92
CA GLU A 129 8.24 11.35 -14.44
C GLU A 129 7.50 12.06 -13.30
N PHE A 130 7.06 11.34 -12.29
CA PHE A 130 6.36 11.92 -11.16
C PHE A 130 7.28 12.67 -10.19
N TRP A 131 8.38 12.04 -9.75
CA TRP A 131 9.21 12.57 -8.65
C TRP A 131 10.29 13.57 -9.07
N LEU A 132 10.59 13.69 -10.37
CA LEU A 132 11.48 14.70 -10.94
C LEU A 132 10.72 15.91 -11.50
N ALA A 133 9.41 15.99 -11.27
CA ALA A 133 8.59 17.12 -11.68
C ALA A 133 9.10 18.43 -11.05
N GLY A 134 9.05 19.50 -11.84
CA GLY A 134 9.41 20.85 -11.37
C GLY A 134 8.47 21.36 -10.27
N PRO A 135 8.89 22.33 -9.44
CA PRO A 135 8.10 22.79 -8.28
C PRO A 135 6.67 23.24 -8.61
N THR A 136 6.43 23.74 -9.82
CA THR A 136 5.11 24.17 -10.29
C THR A 136 4.20 23.02 -10.74
N GLU A 137 4.78 21.85 -11.02
CA GLU A 137 4.09 20.66 -11.53
C GLU A 137 3.85 19.61 -10.45
N ARG A 138 4.43 19.80 -9.26
CA ARG A 138 4.30 18.87 -8.12
C ARG A 138 2.84 18.77 -7.67
N ALA A 139 2.37 17.54 -7.49
CA ALA A 139 1.08 17.28 -6.85
C ALA A 139 1.12 17.76 -5.39
N ARG A 140 0.02 18.38 -4.93
CA ARG A 140 -0.09 18.93 -3.56
C ARG A 140 -1.21 18.26 -2.76
N ASP A 141 -2.00 17.42 -3.41
CA ASP A 141 -3.04 16.65 -2.75
C ASP A 141 -2.38 15.56 -1.87
N PRO A 142 -2.62 15.57 -0.54
CA PRO A 142 -2.04 14.60 0.39
C PRO A 142 -2.33 13.14 0.03
N LEU A 143 -3.51 12.87 -0.50
CA LEU A 143 -3.90 11.51 -0.90
C LEU A 143 -3.12 11.05 -2.12
N VAL A 144 -3.01 11.90 -3.13
CA VAL A 144 -2.26 11.61 -4.36
C VAL A 144 -0.78 11.39 -4.03
N VAL A 145 -0.18 12.27 -3.24
CA VAL A 145 1.24 12.15 -2.87
C VAL A 145 1.49 10.93 -1.98
N GLY A 146 0.60 10.65 -1.03
CA GLY A 146 0.72 9.46 -0.18
C GLY A 146 0.62 8.14 -0.97
N GLN A 147 -0.25 8.08 -1.99
CA GLN A 147 -0.33 6.93 -2.89
C GLN A 147 0.91 6.80 -3.78
N ALA A 148 1.41 7.92 -4.31
CA ALA A 148 2.62 7.94 -5.12
C ALA A 148 3.87 7.54 -4.31
N ASP A 149 3.96 7.97 -3.05
CA ASP A 149 5.02 7.57 -2.11
C ASP A 149 5.00 6.06 -1.84
N GLU A 150 3.84 5.48 -1.62
CA GLU A 150 3.71 4.03 -1.47
C GLU A 150 4.10 3.28 -2.75
N ALA A 151 3.64 3.77 -3.91
CA ALA A 151 3.98 3.22 -5.20
C ALA A 151 5.49 3.31 -5.49
N PHE A 152 6.16 4.40 -5.08
CA PHE A 152 7.60 4.57 -5.20
C PHE A 152 8.37 3.43 -4.53
N HIS A 153 8.15 3.20 -3.25
CA HIS A 153 8.82 2.15 -2.50
C HIS A 153 8.51 0.75 -3.02
N GLY A 154 7.24 0.51 -3.35
CA GLY A 154 6.81 -0.76 -3.95
C GLY A 154 7.48 -1.04 -5.28
N ALA A 155 7.61 -0.04 -6.15
CA ALA A 155 8.25 -0.17 -7.45
C ALA A 155 9.77 -0.41 -7.34
N LEU A 156 10.47 0.28 -6.42
CA LEU A 156 11.90 0.01 -6.16
C LEU A 156 12.12 -1.46 -5.76
N VAL A 157 11.30 -1.97 -4.85
CA VAL A 157 11.43 -3.36 -4.37
C VAL A 157 11.05 -4.36 -5.46
N MET A 158 10.00 -4.10 -6.23
CA MET A 158 9.54 -4.98 -7.30
C MET A 158 10.57 -5.06 -8.44
N ALA A 159 11.11 -3.91 -8.87
CA ALA A 159 12.10 -3.82 -9.93
C ALA A 159 13.43 -4.51 -9.60
N ALA A 160 13.73 -4.72 -8.31
CA ALA A 160 14.88 -5.50 -7.86
C ALA A 160 14.74 -7.03 -8.10
N GLY A 161 13.59 -7.51 -8.58
CA GLY A 161 13.38 -8.85 -9.11
C GLY A 161 13.24 -9.97 -8.07
N ASN A 162 13.08 -9.67 -6.77
CA ASN A 162 12.89 -10.68 -5.75
C ASN A 162 11.42 -10.71 -5.26
N ARG A 163 10.67 -11.74 -5.69
CA ARG A 163 9.24 -11.86 -5.40
C ARG A 163 8.93 -12.00 -3.90
N GLU A 164 9.78 -12.67 -3.13
CA GLU A 164 9.57 -12.83 -1.69
C GLU A 164 9.85 -11.53 -0.93
N ILE A 165 10.90 -10.80 -1.27
CA ILE A 165 11.14 -9.46 -0.73
C ILE A 165 9.95 -8.56 -1.04
N SER A 166 9.44 -8.58 -2.28
CA SER A 166 8.27 -7.78 -2.69
C SER A 166 7.01 -8.17 -1.92
N ARG A 167 6.80 -9.46 -1.64
CA ARG A 167 5.65 -9.93 -0.86
C ARG A 167 5.72 -9.41 0.58
N VAL A 168 6.86 -9.62 1.25
CA VAL A 168 7.05 -9.19 2.65
C VAL A 168 6.99 -7.67 2.76
N HIS A 169 7.61 -6.93 1.83
CA HIS A 169 7.56 -5.46 1.80
C HIS A 169 6.12 -4.94 1.68
N ARG A 170 5.28 -5.58 0.86
CA ARG A 170 3.86 -5.23 0.73
C ARG A 170 3.11 -5.42 2.04
N GLU A 171 3.34 -6.53 2.75
CA GLU A 171 2.74 -6.78 4.06
C GLU A 171 3.16 -5.74 5.11
N VAL A 172 4.44 -5.35 5.12
CA VAL A 172 4.94 -4.26 5.96
C VAL A 172 4.25 -2.95 5.61
N THR A 173 4.23 -2.59 4.32
CA THR A 173 3.61 -1.36 3.80
C THR A 173 2.13 -1.25 4.20
N GLU A 174 1.35 -2.33 4.05
CA GLU A 174 -0.04 -2.39 4.48
C GLU A 174 -0.23 -2.03 5.96
N ARG A 175 0.66 -2.53 6.81
CA ARG A 175 0.57 -2.34 8.28
C ARG A 175 0.95 -0.93 8.73
N ILE A 176 1.84 -0.24 8.02
CA ILE A 176 2.26 1.13 8.34
C ILE A 176 1.50 2.20 7.55
N ARG A 177 0.64 1.81 6.59
CA ARG A 177 -0.06 2.73 5.67
C ARG A 177 -0.82 3.82 6.39
N ILE A 178 -1.59 3.48 7.44
CA ILE A 178 -2.40 4.46 8.19
C ILE A 178 -1.53 5.61 8.71
N VAL A 179 -0.43 5.28 9.35
CA VAL A 179 0.45 6.29 9.95
C VAL A 179 1.21 7.09 8.90
N ARG A 180 1.61 6.47 7.78
CA ARG A 180 2.27 7.17 6.66
C ARG A 180 1.35 8.20 6.00
N ARG A 181 0.07 7.89 5.81
CA ARG A 181 -0.90 8.86 5.25
C ARG A 181 -1.05 10.11 6.11
N LEU A 182 -0.91 10.01 7.43
CA LEU A 182 -0.93 11.18 8.32
C LEU A 182 0.25 12.13 8.10
N ASP A 183 1.42 11.62 7.73
CA ASP A 183 2.61 12.44 7.48
C ASP A 183 2.38 13.43 6.33
N PHE A 184 1.69 13.00 5.26
CA PHE A 184 1.39 13.84 4.09
C PHE A 184 0.32 14.90 4.32
N THR A 185 -0.32 14.98 5.48
CA THR A 185 -1.23 16.09 5.81
C THR A 185 -0.49 17.43 6.00
N ARG A 186 0.84 17.42 5.98
CA ARG A 186 1.71 18.60 6.14
C ARG A 186 2.39 18.94 4.82
N ALA A 187 2.17 20.17 4.35
CA ALA A 187 2.68 20.62 3.05
C ALA A 187 4.22 20.55 2.95
N GLU A 188 4.92 20.87 4.06
CA GLU A 188 6.38 20.82 4.11
C GLU A 188 6.91 19.39 3.89
N ARG A 189 6.14 18.38 4.35
CA ARG A 189 6.50 16.98 4.13
C ARG A 189 6.37 16.57 2.68
N ILE A 190 5.35 17.06 1.99
CA ILE A 190 5.15 16.82 0.56
C ILE A 190 6.37 17.32 -0.22
N GLU A 191 6.78 18.58 -0.03
CA GLU A 191 7.93 19.14 -0.74
C GLU A 191 9.23 18.38 -0.42
N ALA A 192 9.48 18.08 0.86
CA ALA A 192 10.66 17.31 1.27
C ALA A 192 10.68 15.91 0.63
N THR A 193 9.52 15.26 0.49
CA THR A 193 9.43 13.92 -0.13
C THR A 193 9.82 13.97 -1.61
N TYR A 194 9.39 14.98 -2.36
CA TYR A 194 9.82 15.17 -3.75
C TYR A 194 11.33 15.27 -3.85
N ASP A 195 11.96 16.09 -3.01
CA ASP A 195 13.41 16.30 -3.04
C ASP A 195 14.17 15.02 -2.63
N GLU A 196 13.70 14.32 -1.60
CA GLU A 196 14.27 13.05 -1.13
C GLU A 196 14.17 11.95 -2.19
N HIS A 197 12.99 11.74 -2.79
CA HIS A 197 12.77 10.74 -3.83
C HIS A 197 13.56 11.05 -5.11
N SER A 198 13.58 12.32 -5.53
CA SER A 198 14.39 12.77 -6.66
C SER A 198 15.87 12.41 -6.45
N ALA A 199 16.41 12.71 -5.26
CA ALA A 199 17.80 12.42 -4.93
C ALA A 199 18.11 10.91 -4.89
N ILE A 200 17.17 10.08 -4.41
CA ILE A 200 17.29 8.61 -4.42
C ILE A 200 17.32 8.11 -5.87
N LEU A 201 16.39 8.54 -6.72
CA LEU A 201 16.32 8.12 -8.14
C LEU A 201 17.55 8.55 -8.94
N GLN A 202 18.11 9.73 -8.64
CA GLN A 202 19.35 10.19 -9.27
C GLN A 202 20.52 9.29 -8.89
N ALA A 203 20.69 8.97 -7.59
CA ALA A 203 21.76 8.10 -7.11
C ALA A 203 21.64 6.68 -7.68
N ILE A 204 20.42 6.12 -7.80
CA ILE A 204 20.17 4.83 -8.47
C ILE A 204 20.56 4.92 -9.96
N GLY A 205 20.15 5.99 -10.64
CA GLY A 205 20.48 6.20 -12.07
C GLY A 205 21.97 6.34 -12.34
N SER A 206 22.72 6.93 -11.40
CA SER A 206 24.18 7.03 -11.43
C SER A 206 24.88 5.74 -10.94
N ARG A 207 24.12 4.73 -10.51
CA ARG A 207 24.64 3.46 -9.95
C ARG A 207 25.50 3.63 -8.68
N GLU A 208 25.24 4.68 -7.92
CA GLU A 208 25.94 5.01 -6.69
C GLU A 208 25.27 4.30 -5.50
N ALA A 209 25.40 2.96 -5.39
CA ALA A 209 24.68 2.13 -4.44
C ALA A 209 24.79 2.62 -2.98
N ALA A 210 25.99 3.01 -2.55
CA ALA A 210 26.21 3.53 -1.20
C ALA A 210 25.43 4.83 -0.94
N LEU A 211 25.46 5.78 -1.90
CA LEU A 211 24.74 7.04 -1.81
C LEU A 211 23.23 6.83 -1.86
N ALA A 212 22.73 5.99 -2.77
CA ALA A 212 21.33 5.66 -2.89
C ALA A 212 20.80 5.01 -1.60
N GLY A 213 21.54 4.06 -1.05
CA GLY A 213 21.19 3.43 0.23
C GLY A 213 21.21 4.39 1.40
N GLN A 214 22.18 5.30 1.49
CA GLN A 214 22.22 6.34 2.52
C GLN A 214 21.00 7.26 2.44
N ARG A 215 20.65 7.77 1.26
CA ARG A 215 19.52 8.66 1.04
C ARG A 215 18.19 7.96 1.36
N LEU A 216 18.04 6.71 0.91
CA LEU A 216 16.84 5.92 1.21
C LEU A 216 16.68 5.68 2.71
N ARG A 217 17.75 5.32 3.43
CA ARG A 217 17.73 5.17 4.89
C ARG A 217 17.33 6.46 5.58
N GLN A 218 17.90 7.59 5.20
CA GLN A 218 17.54 8.90 5.76
C GLN A 218 16.07 9.24 5.52
N HIS A 219 15.56 9.02 4.31
CA HIS A 219 14.17 9.23 3.97
C HIS A 219 13.22 8.38 4.85
N ILE A 220 13.49 7.08 4.98
CA ILE A 220 12.69 6.18 5.82
C ILE A 220 12.74 6.60 7.28
N GLU A 221 13.90 7.00 7.78
CA GLU A 221 14.08 7.46 9.16
C GLU A 221 13.33 8.77 9.42
N HIS A 222 13.32 9.72 8.49
CA HIS A 222 12.51 10.94 8.60
C HIS A 222 11.01 10.60 8.70
N SER A 223 10.52 9.65 7.88
CA SER A 223 9.14 9.17 7.96
C SER A 223 8.86 8.51 9.32
N ARG A 224 9.77 7.67 9.84
CA ARG A 224 9.63 7.05 11.17
C ARG A 224 9.52 8.09 12.29
N GLN A 225 10.40 9.09 12.29
CA GLN A 225 10.36 10.17 13.28
C GLN A 225 9.08 11.00 13.21
N ALA A 226 8.54 11.21 12.01
CA ALA A 226 7.27 11.91 11.83
C ALA A 226 6.11 11.12 12.45
N VAL A 227 6.11 9.79 12.30
CA VAL A 227 5.12 8.89 12.90
C VAL A 227 5.10 9.00 14.42
N HIS A 228 6.25 9.07 15.09
CA HIS A 228 6.34 9.25 16.55
C HIS A 228 5.74 10.57 17.06
N ARG A 229 5.54 11.55 16.17
CA ARG A 229 4.88 12.83 16.50
C ARG A 229 3.37 12.78 16.33
N ILE A 230 2.82 11.64 15.88
CA ILE A 230 1.39 11.47 15.70
C ILE A 230 0.72 11.37 17.06
N THR A 231 -0.25 12.25 17.30
CA THR A 231 -1.05 12.30 18.52
C THR A 231 -2.51 11.96 18.22
N LEU A 232 -3.27 11.57 19.24
CA LEU A 232 -4.72 11.38 19.12
C LEU A 232 -5.42 12.64 18.54
N HIS A 233 -4.93 13.83 18.90
CA HIS A 233 -5.42 15.09 18.33
C HIS A 233 -5.18 15.18 16.81
N ALA A 234 -4.02 14.72 16.31
CA ALA A 234 -3.73 14.68 14.87
C ALA A 234 -4.66 13.71 14.13
N LEU A 235 -4.95 12.54 14.72
CA LEU A 235 -5.90 11.57 14.19
C LEU A 235 -7.33 12.16 14.12
N GLN A 236 -7.80 12.81 15.17
CA GLN A 236 -9.11 13.45 15.22
C GLN A 236 -9.22 14.62 14.23
N ALA A 237 -8.15 15.41 14.07
CA ALA A 237 -8.09 16.49 13.09
C ALA A 237 -8.11 15.96 11.65
N ALA A 238 -7.44 14.84 11.36
CA ALA A 238 -7.50 14.17 10.06
C ALA A 238 -8.91 13.67 9.74
N ARG A 239 -9.57 13.01 10.70
CA ARG A 239 -10.98 12.58 10.61
C ARG A 239 -11.94 13.73 10.30
N SER A 240 -11.77 14.86 10.98
CA SER A 240 -12.62 16.04 10.78
C SER A 240 -12.43 16.69 9.41
N ARG A 241 -11.24 16.63 8.83
CA ARG A 241 -10.96 17.09 7.45
C ARG A 241 -11.63 16.18 6.43
N GLN A 242 -11.46 14.88 6.57
CA GLN A 242 -12.04 13.89 5.66
C GLN A 242 -13.57 13.96 5.61
N ALA A 243 -14.23 14.08 6.77
CA ALA A 243 -15.68 14.22 6.85
C ALA A 243 -16.19 15.48 6.09
N ARG A 244 -15.41 16.57 6.07
CA ARG A 244 -15.78 17.80 5.32
C ARG A 244 -15.58 17.68 3.81
N CYS A 245 -14.71 16.80 3.34
CA CYS A 245 -14.48 16.57 1.90
C CYS A 245 -15.52 15.63 1.28
N MET A 246 -16.25 14.87 2.10
CA MET A 246 -17.26 13.90 1.66
C MET A 246 -18.70 14.39 1.76
N GLY A 247 -18.97 15.55 2.35
CA GLY A 247 -20.29 16.20 2.45
C GLY A 247 -20.41 17.39 1.51
#